data_6fc8c8f25e904a1a74ce12aa089ad32a
#
_entry.id   6fc8c8f25e904a1a74ce12aa089ad32a
#
_cell.length_a   1.000
_cell.length_b   1.000
_cell.length_c   1.000
_cell.angle_alpha   90.00
_cell.angle_beta   90.00
_cell.angle_gamma   90.00
#
_symmetry.space_group_name_H-M   'P 1'
#
loop_
_entity.id
_entity.type
_entity.pdbx_description
1 polymer ?
#
loop_
_entity_poly.entity_id
_entity_poly.type
_entity_poly.pdbx_seq_one_letter_code
_entity_poly.pdbx_strand_id
1 'polypeptide(L)'
;DTRNKLILLGLIYGLCVIVIGLIVSLLTSGDIAQWKNAQGQIDPQSVLSHIPWLGFIVGAVLYAMLLGITCFSPMLIAWKKQPIGKAFFFSLVVCFRNIGAIACLGLLLFLLASGGAVAFGALGDLGQILVILWALFVTGLSYSSLYPMWRSIFESEVPPLH
;
A
#
# COMPACT_ATOMS: atom_id res chain seq x y z
N ASP A 1 16.76 2.52 21.57
CA ASP A 1 15.38 2.58 22.03
C ASP A 1 14.46 2.24 20.87
N THR A 2 13.79 1.08 20.96
CA THR A 2 12.97 0.53 19.86
C THR A 2 11.81 1.45 19.51
N ARG A 3 11.20 2.12 20.51
CA ARG A 3 10.09 3.06 20.30
C ARG A 3 10.50 4.23 19.40
N ASN A 4 11.65 4.82 19.65
CA ASN A 4 12.13 5.95 18.86
C ASN A 4 12.43 5.54 17.40
N LYS A 5 12.94 4.32 17.19
CA LYS A 5 13.17 3.78 15.85
C LYS A 5 11.84 3.58 15.09
N LEU A 6 10.79 3.10 15.77
CA LEU A 6 9.47 2.93 15.15
C LEU A 6 8.81 4.28 14.83
N ILE A 7 8.94 5.27 15.71
CA ILE A 7 8.46 6.64 15.44
C ILE A 7 9.19 7.22 14.22
N LEU A 8 10.52 7.09 14.19
CA LEU A 8 11.33 7.57 13.07
C LEU A 8 10.97 6.86 11.76
N LEU A 9 10.72 5.54 11.81
CA LEU A 9 10.24 4.77 10.66
C LEU A 9 8.91 5.33 10.13
N GLY A 10 7.95 5.61 11.02
CA GLY A 10 6.66 6.19 10.65
C GLY A 10 6.80 7.59 10.03
N LEU A 11 7.68 8.42 10.57
CA LEU A 11 7.98 9.75 10.00
C LEU A 11 8.61 9.65 8.61
N ILE A 12 9.59 8.75 8.42
CA ILE A 12 10.21 8.51 7.12
C ILE A 12 9.16 8.03 6.11
N TYR A 13 8.30 7.07 6.50
CA TYR A 13 7.23 6.60 5.65
C TYR A 13 6.26 7.72 5.26
N GLY A 14 5.78 8.50 6.21
CA GLY A 14 4.90 9.63 5.95
C GLY A 14 5.52 10.66 5.01
N LEU A 15 6.79 11.00 5.22
CA LEU A 15 7.53 11.90 4.34
C LEU A 15 7.64 11.34 2.91
N CYS A 16 7.98 10.07 2.76
CA CYS A 16 8.06 9.41 1.45
C CYS A 16 6.70 9.41 0.73
N VAL A 17 5.59 9.15 1.43
CA VAL A 17 4.25 9.20 0.85
C VAL A 17 3.92 10.61 0.35
N ILE A 18 4.24 11.65 1.11
CA ILE A 18 4.04 13.04 0.70
C ILE A 18 4.86 13.35 -0.56
N VAL A 19 6.13 12.97 -0.58
CA VAL A 19 7.01 13.20 -1.74
C VAL A 19 6.49 12.47 -2.98
N ILE A 20 6.09 11.20 -2.85
CA ILE A 20 5.47 10.45 -3.96
C ILE A 20 4.20 11.15 -4.44
N GLY A 21 3.34 11.58 -3.52
CA GLY A 21 2.12 12.33 -3.85
C GLY A 21 2.40 13.62 -4.62
N LEU A 22 3.42 14.37 -4.22
CA LEU A 22 3.85 15.58 -4.95
C LEU A 22 4.37 15.25 -6.35
N ILE A 23 5.21 14.21 -6.49
CA ILE A 23 5.72 13.79 -7.81
C ILE A 23 4.56 13.40 -8.73
N VAL A 24 3.64 12.56 -8.26
CA VAL A 24 2.46 12.14 -9.02
C VAL A 24 1.60 13.35 -9.37
N SER A 25 1.33 14.25 -8.42
CA SER A 25 0.55 15.47 -8.67
C SER A 25 1.17 16.35 -9.75
N LEU A 26 2.49 16.53 -9.74
CA LEU A 26 3.19 17.30 -10.77
C LEU A 26 3.10 16.63 -12.15
N LEU A 27 3.21 15.30 -12.21
CA LEU A 27 3.13 14.55 -13.46
C LEU A 27 1.70 14.49 -14.04
N THR A 28 0.67 14.60 -13.20
CA THR A 28 -0.74 14.45 -13.60
C THR A 28 -1.48 15.78 -13.73
N SER A 29 -0.90 16.89 -13.25
CA SER A 29 -1.58 18.19 -13.19
C SER A 29 -2.07 18.70 -14.55
N GLY A 30 -1.29 18.49 -15.60
CA GLY A 30 -1.64 18.90 -16.97
C GLY A 30 -2.84 18.14 -17.54
N ASP A 31 -2.88 16.82 -17.30
CA ASP A 31 -3.96 15.96 -17.79
C ASP A 31 -5.27 16.18 -17.01
N ILE A 32 -5.16 16.32 -15.67
CA ILE A 32 -6.32 16.60 -14.82
C ILE A 32 -6.98 17.95 -15.16
N ALA A 33 -6.20 18.94 -15.57
CA ALA A 33 -6.75 20.22 -16.01
C ALA A 33 -7.67 20.08 -17.23
N GLN A 34 -7.44 19.10 -18.09
CA GLN A 34 -8.22 18.82 -19.29
C GLN A 34 -9.52 18.05 -18.99
N TRP A 35 -9.71 17.54 -17.78
CA TRP A 35 -10.94 16.84 -17.40
C TRP A 35 -12.13 17.76 -17.16
N LYS A 36 -11.88 19.07 -17.06
CA LYS A 36 -12.92 20.06 -16.81
C LYS A 36 -13.43 20.67 -18.13
N ASN A 37 -14.76 20.67 -18.27
CA ASN A 37 -15.40 21.41 -19.35
C ASN A 37 -15.34 22.93 -19.11
N ALA A 38 -15.83 23.73 -20.07
CA ALA A 38 -15.88 25.19 -19.97
C ALA A 38 -16.69 25.71 -18.76
N GLN A 39 -17.56 24.87 -18.19
CA GLN A 39 -18.35 25.16 -17.00
C GLN A 39 -17.67 24.71 -15.69
N GLY A 40 -16.44 24.18 -15.75
CA GLY A 40 -15.68 23.69 -14.59
C GLY A 40 -16.15 22.31 -14.05
N GLN A 41 -17.07 21.64 -14.74
CA GLN A 41 -17.54 20.31 -14.37
C GLN A 41 -16.65 19.24 -14.99
N ILE A 42 -16.52 18.09 -14.32
CA ILE A 42 -15.76 16.94 -14.83
C ILE A 42 -16.57 16.26 -15.94
N ASP A 43 -15.99 16.20 -17.14
CA ASP A 43 -16.58 15.51 -18.27
C ASP A 43 -16.05 14.06 -18.35
N PRO A 44 -16.92 13.03 -18.23
CA PRO A 44 -16.51 11.64 -18.26
C PRO A 44 -15.78 11.22 -19.54
N GLN A 45 -16.10 11.82 -20.68
CA GLN A 45 -15.44 11.51 -21.96
C GLN A 45 -14.02 12.06 -21.98
N SER A 46 -13.81 13.27 -21.46
CA SER A 46 -12.50 13.89 -21.34
C SER A 46 -11.60 13.13 -20.36
N VAL A 47 -12.14 12.57 -19.28
CA VAL A 47 -11.41 11.71 -18.35
C VAL A 47 -10.88 10.47 -19.04
N LEU A 48 -11.70 9.79 -19.85
CA LEU A 48 -11.30 8.56 -20.56
C LEU A 48 -10.25 8.82 -21.64
N SER A 49 -10.30 9.99 -22.29
CA SER A 49 -9.35 10.35 -23.36
C SER A 49 -8.01 10.87 -22.84
N HIS A 50 -7.98 11.44 -21.63
CA HIS A 50 -6.79 12.05 -21.03
C HIS A 50 -6.42 11.39 -19.69
N ILE A 51 -6.27 10.06 -19.71
CA ILE A 51 -5.80 9.33 -18.53
C ILE A 51 -4.29 9.55 -18.36
N PRO A 52 -3.81 10.06 -17.22
CA PRO A 52 -2.39 10.35 -16.99
C PRO A 52 -1.60 9.06 -16.71
N TRP A 53 -1.49 8.19 -17.71
CA TRP A 53 -0.84 6.87 -17.57
C TRP A 53 0.56 6.95 -16.99
N LEU A 54 1.34 7.97 -17.40
CA LEU A 54 2.70 8.16 -16.89
C LEU A 54 2.70 8.39 -15.37
N GLY A 55 1.84 9.28 -14.89
CA GLY A 55 1.71 9.56 -13.46
C GLY A 55 1.26 8.34 -12.67
N PHE A 56 0.30 7.58 -13.18
CA PHE A 56 -0.17 6.34 -12.53
C PHE A 56 0.91 5.27 -12.48
N ILE A 57 1.65 5.04 -13.58
CA ILE A 57 2.72 4.03 -13.62
C ILE A 57 3.86 4.43 -12.68
N VAL A 58 4.32 5.67 -12.74
CA VAL A 58 5.39 6.17 -11.85
C VAL A 58 4.95 6.10 -10.39
N GLY A 59 3.74 6.55 -10.09
CA GLY A 59 3.16 6.48 -8.74
C GLY A 59 3.07 5.05 -8.22
N ALA A 60 2.57 4.12 -9.05
CA ALA A 60 2.44 2.71 -8.70
C ALA A 60 3.81 2.06 -8.41
N VAL A 61 4.82 2.34 -9.24
CA VAL A 61 6.18 1.81 -9.05
C VAL A 61 6.81 2.36 -7.76
N LEU A 62 6.75 3.68 -7.56
CA LEU A 62 7.32 4.31 -6.36
C LEU A 62 6.63 3.82 -5.09
N TYR A 63 5.29 3.70 -5.13
CA TYR A 63 4.52 3.22 -3.99
C TYR A 63 4.77 1.74 -3.72
N ALA A 64 4.89 0.90 -4.74
CA ALA A 64 5.26 -0.51 -4.60
C ALA A 64 6.66 -0.67 -3.98
N MET A 65 7.64 0.14 -4.39
CA MET A 65 8.97 0.15 -3.77
C MET A 65 8.89 0.56 -2.30
N LEU A 66 8.14 1.61 -1.97
CA LEU A 66 7.95 2.07 -0.60
C LEU A 66 7.29 0.98 0.26
N LEU A 67 6.25 0.32 -0.25
CA LEU A 67 5.60 -0.81 0.42
C LEU A 67 6.59 -1.96 0.64
N GLY A 68 7.40 -2.33 -0.35
CA GLY A 68 8.42 -3.38 -0.21
C GLY A 68 9.44 -3.07 0.87
N ILE A 69 9.90 -1.83 0.97
CA ILE A 69 10.85 -1.39 2.00
C ILE A 69 10.19 -1.43 3.39
N THR A 70 8.94 -1.05 3.52
CA THR A 70 8.27 -0.86 4.82
C THR A 70 7.47 -2.05 5.30
N CYS A 71 7.13 -3.01 4.42
CA CYS A 71 6.24 -4.13 4.73
C CYS A 71 6.67 -4.94 5.96
N PHE A 72 7.93 -5.36 6.02
CA PHE A 72 8.48 -6.15 7.13
C PHE A 72 9.38 -5.35 8.08
N SER A 73 9.71 -4.10 7.76
CA SER A 73 10.61 -3.27 8.57
C SER A 73 10.13 -3.06 10.01
N PRO A 74 8.86 -2.78 10.30
CA PRO A 74 8.39 -2.63 11.67
C PRO A 74 8.62 -3.90 12.50
N MET A 75 8.38 -5.08 11.92
CA MET A 75 8.55 -6.36 12.59
C MET A 75 10.03 -6.67 12.86
N LEU A 76 10.92 -6.37 11.88
CA LEU A 76 12.36 -6.54 12.04
C LEU A 76 12.94 -5.61 13.12
N ILE A 77 12.45 -4.39 13.23
CA ILE A 77 12.86 -3.44 14.27
C ILE A 77 12.31 -3.85 15.64
N ALA A 78 11.02 -4.20 15.72
CA ALA A 78 10.36 -4.52 16.98
C ALA A 78 10.86 -5.83 17.58
N TRP A 79 10.97 -6.89 16.80
CA TRP A 79 11.26 -8.24 17.30
C TRP A 79 12.74 -8.61 17.21
N LYS A 80 13.42 -8.28 16.12
CA LYS A 80 14.86 -8.59 15.95
C LYS A 80 15.77 -7.42 16.34
N LYS A 81 15.23 -6.28 16.82
CA LYS A 81 15.97 -5.08 17.27
C LYS A 81 16.99 -4.55 16.27
N GLN A 82 16.76 -4.81 14.96
CA GLN A 82 17.65 -4.42 13.89
C GLN A 82 17.74 -2.89 13.74
N PRO A 83 18.86 -2.35 13.27
CA PRO A 83 18.94 -0.95 12.87
C PRO A 83 18.09 -0.71 11.63
N ILE A 84 17.53 0.52 11.49
CA ILE A 84 16.56 0.89 10.45
C ILE A 84 17.08 0.57 9.04
N GLY A 85 18.33 0.90 8.72
CA GLY A 85 18.91 0.64 7.40
C GLY A 85 19.00 -0.84 7.04
N LYS A 86 19.35 -1.70 8.00
CA LYS A 86 19.33 -3.16 7.80
C LYS A 86 17.92 -3.68 7.66
N ALA A 87 16.96 -3.17 8.45
CA ALA A 87 15.56 -3.56 8.36
C ALA A 87 14.97 -3.23 6.98
N PHE A 88 15.29 -2.07 6.42
CA PHE A 88 14.88 -1.67 5.08
C PHE A 88 15.43 -2.61 4.00
N PHE A 89 16.74 -2.88 4.06
CA PHE A 89 17.39 -3.76 3.09
C PHE A 89 16.80 -5.18 3.14
N PHE A 90 16.69 -5.77 4.33
CA PHE A 90 16.12 -7.10 4.48
C PHE A 90 14.64 -7.16 4.06
N SER A 91 13.84 -6.14 4.40
CA SER A 91 12.44 -6.06 3.97
C SER A 91 12.35 -6.07 2.45
N LEU A 92 13.15 -5.25 1.77
CA LEU A 92 13.17 -5.17 0.31
C LEU A 92 13.58 -6.48 -0.34
N VAL A 93 14.68 -7.09 0.11
CA VAL A 93 15.17 -8.38 -0.42
C VAL A 93 14.12 -9.48 -0.26
N VAL A 94 13.49 -9.56 0.92
CA VAL A 94 12.45 -10.54 1.19
C VAL A 94 11.22 -10.32 0.30
N CYS A 95 10.81 -9.06 0.11
CA CYS A 95 9.69 -8.73 -0.78
C CYS A 95 10.00 -9.13 -2.23
N PHE A 96 11.19 -8.84 -2.74
CA PHE A 96 11.57 -9.25 -4.10
C PHE A 96 11.65 -10.78 -4.25
N ARG A 97 12.18 -11.47 -3.27
CA ARG A 97 12.28 -12.94 -3.30
C ARG A 97 10.91 -13.63 -3.25
N ASN A 98 9.92 -12.98 -2.62
CA ASN A 98 8.58 -13.51 -2.44
C ASN A 98 7.52 -12.70 -3.20
N ILE A 99 7.91 -12.02 -4.29
CA ILE A 99 7.04 -11.10 -5.02
C ILE A 99 5.75 -11.76 -5.50
N GLY A 100 5.80 -13.03 -5.91
CA GLY A 100 4.63 -13.79 -6.34
C GLY A 100 3.61 -13.98 -5.23
N ALA A 101 4.05 -14.36 -4.01
CA ALA A 101 3.16 -14.53 -2.86
C ALA A 101 2.56 -13.20 -2.41
N ILE A 102 3.37 -12.14 -2.39
CA ILE A 102 2.92 -10.78 -2.02
C ILE A 102 1.94 -10.24 -3.06
N ALA A 103 2.21 -10.43 -4.34
CA ALA A 103 1.32 -10.01 -5.43
C ALA A 103 -0.02 -10.78 -5.38
N CYS A 104 0.02 -12.09 -5.14
CA CYS A 104 -1.19 -12.90 -4.98
C CYS A 104 -2.03 -12.43 -3.78
N LEU A 105 -1.40 -12.21 -2.61
CA LEU A 105 -2.07 -11.68 -1.44
C LEU A 105 -2.66 -10.30 -1.71
N GLY A 106 -1.88 -9.39 -2.32
CA GLY A 106 -2.33 -8.06 -2.69
C GLY A 106 -3.52 -8.08 -3.65
N LEU A 107 -3.49 -8.96 -4.66
CA LEU A 107 -4.60 -9.14 -5.60
C LEU A 107 -5.86 -9.66 -4.89
N LEU A 108 -5.73 -10.65 -4.01
CA LEU A 108 -6.86 -11.18 -3.23
C LEU A 108 -7.48 -10.10 -2.33
N LEU A 109 -6.66 -9.33 -1.63
CA LEU A 109 -7.12 -8.22 -0.79
C LEU A 109 -7.78 -7.11 -1.61
N PHE A 110 -7.23 -6.81 -2.79
CA PHE A 110 -7.80 -5.84 -3.71
C PHE A 110 -9.17 -6.29 -4.23
N LEU A 111 -9.30 -7.55 -4.66
CA LEU A 111 -10.58 -8.12 -5.12
C LEU A 111 -11.60 -8.15 -3.97
N LEU A 112 -11.17 -8.49 -2.77
CA LEU A 112 -12.03 -8.48 -1.59
C LEU A 112 -12.50 -7.07 -1.26
N ALA A 113 -11.59 -6.09 -1.25
CA ALA A 113 -11.90 -4.69 -0.96
C ALA A 113 -12.85 -4.10 -2.01
N SER A 114 -12.55 -4.29 -3.30
CA SER A 114 -13.35 -3.76 -4.40
C SER A 114 -14.73 -4.44 -4.48
N GLY A 115 -14.78 -5.76 -4.31
CA GLY A 115 -16.03 -6.51 -4.29
C GLY A 115 -16.98 -6.04 -3.19
N GLY A 116 -16.48 -5.85 -1.98
CA GLY A 116 -17.29 -5.31 -0.89
C GLY A 116 -17.69 -3.84 -1.11
N ALA A 117 -16.80 -3.02 -1.64
CA ALA A 117 -17.11 -1.63 -1.95
C ALA A 117 -18.25 -1.50 -2.99
N VAL A 118 -18.22 -2.34 -4.04
CA VAL A 118 -19.29 -2.37 -5.06
C VAL A 118 -20.60 -2.91 -4.46
N ALA A 119 -20.54 -4.03 -3.71
CA ALA A 119 -21.72 -4.66 -3.14
C ALA A 119 -22.46 -3.74 -2.13
N PHE A 120 -21.71 -3.09 -1.24
CA PHE A 120 -22.29 -2.19 -0.25
C PHE A 120 -22.58 -0.81 -0.81
N GLY A 121 -21.79 -0.30 -1.77
CA GLY A 121 -22.00 1.00 -2.40
C GLY A 121 -23.36 1.11 -3.13
N ALA A 122 -23.92 -0.01 -3.58
CA ALA A 122 -25.25 -0.06 -4.19
C ALA A 122 -26.41 0.19 -3.21
N LEU A 123 -26.17 0.20 -1.89
CA LEU A 123 -27.20 0.33 -0.84
C LEU A 123 -27.48 1.78 -0.41
N GLY A 124 -27.00 2.78 -1.16
CA GLY A 124 -27.24 4.19 -0.85
C GLY A 124 -26.52 4.64 0.44
N ASP A 125 -27.18 5.49 1.24
CA ASP A 125 -26.55 6.11 2.44
C ASP A 125 -26.11 5.08 3.48
N LEU A 126 -26.87 4.03 3.71
CA LEU A 126 -26.48 2.90 4.57
C LEU A 126 -25.26 2.17 4.02
N GLY A 127 -25.15 2.11 2.69
CA GLY A 127 -24.02 1.50 2.01
C GLY A 127 -22.70 2.20 2.32
N GLN A 128 -22.68 3.51 2.47
CA GLN A 128 -21.47 4.26 2.80
C GLN A 128 -20.88 3.83 4.17
N ILE A 129 -21.74 3.65 5.17
CA ILE A 129 -21.32 3.17 6.49
C ILE A 129 -20.75 1.76 6.39
N LEU A 130 -21.43 0.89 5.65
CA LEU A 130 -20.98 -0.49 5.43
C LEU A 130 -19.66 -0.57 4.68
N VAL A 131 -19.42 0.30 3.68
CA VAL A 131 -18.14 0.40 2.97
C VAL A 131 -17.00 0.78 3.93
N ILE A 132 -17.23 1.73 4.85
CA ILE A 132 -16.22 2.12 5.85
C ILE A 132 -15.90 0.94 6.78
N LEU A 133 -16.92 0.26 7.30
CA LEU A 133 -16.74 -0.92 8.16
C LEU A 133 -16.02 -2.05 7.42
N TRP A 134 -16.38 -2.26 6.14
CA TRP A 134 -15.71 -3.23 5.27
C TRP A 134 -14.24 -2.89 5.04
N ALA A 135 -13.92 -1.62 4.78
CA ALA A 135 -12.56 -1.16 4.61
C ALA A 135 -11.71 -1.37 5.88
N LEU A 136 -12.30 -1.12 7.07
CA LEU A 136 -11.64 -1.41 8.35
C LEU A 136 -11.40 -2.91 8.53
N PHE A 137 -12.38 -3.75 8.18
CA PHE A 137 -12.25 -5.21 8.23
C PHE A 137 -11.12 -5.71 7.32
N VAL A 138 -11.10 -5.28 6.04
CA VAL A 138 -10.06 -5.65 5.07
C VAL A 138 -8.68 -5.16 5.52
N THR A 139 -8.61 -3.97 6.11
CA THR A 139 -7.37 -3.44 6.69
C THR A 139 -6.86 -4.33 7.84
N GLY A 140 -7.74 -4.72 8.76
CA GLY A 140 -7.41 -5.66 9.83
C GLY A 140 -6.93 -7.02 9.30
N LEU A 141 -7.61 -7.54 8.27
CA LEU A 141 -7.22 -8.78 7.60
C LEU A 141 -5.83 -8.67 6.95
N SER A 142 -5.54 -7.53 6.31
CA SER A 142 -4.24 -7.27 5.69
C SER A 142 -3.11 -7.33 6.72
N TYR A 143 -3.26 -6.67 7.85
CA TYR A 143 -2.27 -6.73 8.92
C TYR A 143 -2.15 -8.13 9.55
N SER A 144 -3.25 -8.85 9.72
CA SER A 144 -3.25 -10.21 10.25
C SER A 144 -2.52 -11.18 9.34
N SER A 145 -2.62 -11.02 8.02
CA SER A 145 -1.98 -11.89 7.03
C SER A 145 -0.46 -11.69 6.94
N LEU A 146 0.06 -10.53 7.36
CA LEU A 146 1.50 -10.28 7.40
C LEU A 146 2.22 -11.14 8.44
N TYR A 147 1.57 -11.48 9.55
CA TYR A 147 2.20 -12.27 10.61
C TYR A 147 2.55 -13.71 10.18
N PRO A 148 1.61 -14.53 9.66
CA PRO A 148 1.95 -15.87 9.18
C PRO A 148 2.95 -15.85 8.01
N MET A 149 2.87 -14.83 7.15
CA MET A 149 3.83 -14.66 6.07
C MET A 149 5.24 -14.37 6.60
N TRP A 150 5.36 -13.49 7.59
CA TRP A 150 6.63 -13.23 8.27
C TRP A 150 7.18 -14.52 8.91
N ARG A 151 6.32 -15.26 9.60
CA ARG A 151 6.69 -16.50 10.27
C ARG A 151 7.22 -17.55 9.28
N SER A 152 6.53 -17.76 8.16
CA SER A 152 6.95 -18.71 7.14
C SER A 152 8.31 -18.36 6.49
N ILE A 153 8.66 -17.09 6.41
CA ILE A 153 9.89 -16.61 5.78
C ILE A 153 11.08 -16.66 6.76
N PHE A 154 10.86 -16.20 8.00
CA PHE A 154 11.95 -15.97 8.95
C PHE A 154 12.13 -17.07 10.00
N GLU A 155 11.12 -17.91 10.25
CA GLU A 155 11.20 -19.05 11.19
C GLU A 155 11.48 -20.39 10.49
N SER A 156 11.25 -20.51 9.18
CA SER A 156 11.57 -21.74 8.45
C SER A 156 13.06 -22.08 8.40
N GLU A 157 13.94 -21.13 8.74
CA GLU A 157 15.39 -21.32 8.80
C GLU A 157 15.88 -21.77 10.20
N VAL A 158 15.00 -21.87 11.20
CA VAL A 158 15.39 -22.40 12.51
C VAL A 158 15.08 -23.88 12.55
N PRO A 159 16.09 -24.79 12.55
CA PRO A 159 15.85 -26.21 12.72
C PRO A 159 15.13 -26.42 14.07
N PRO A 160 14.19 -27.40 14.15
CA PRO A 160 13.53 -27.70 15.39
C PRO A 160 14.57 -28.06 16.43
N LEU A 161 14.57 -27.35 17.55
CA LEU A 161 15.36 -27.72 18.71
C LEU A 161 14.80 -29.06 19.23
N HIS A 162 15.54 -30.13 18.96
CA HIS A 162 15.31 -31.46 19.56
C HIS A 162 15.82 -31.46 21.00
#